data_b4a7f45ba3b6cd8e5c8581cffefe1770
#
_entry.id   b4a7f45ba3b6cd8e5c8581cffefe1770
#
_cell.length_a   1.000
_cell.length_b   1.000
_cell.length_c   1.000
_cell.angle_alpha   90.00
_cell.angle_beta   90.00
_cell.angle_gamma   90.00
#
_symmetry.space_group_name_H-M   'P 1'
#
loop_
_entity.id
_entity.type
_entity.pdbx_description
1 polymer ?
#
loop_
_entity_poly.entity_id
_entity_poly.type
_entity_poly.pdbx_seq_one_letter_code
_entity_poly.pdbx_strand_id
1 'polypeptide(L)'
;MGFVRTLALALSVGLLAVPLATAAGNDSPTATKRVVRAWSSRLNAYDNAGAAQLFAHPAVFVQGGSALRLETSAQIALWHRLLPCAGRIVSITVEGELATAVFRLANGRHRRCDAPGQKAAAVFRVRHGKILAWVQVPVPPPASSGPTA
;
A
#
# COMPACT_ATOMS: atom_id res chain seq x y z
N MET A 1 48.73 -56.40 38.18
CA MET A 1 47.44 -55.81 38.51
C MET A 1 47.29 -54.54 37.65
N GLY A 2 46.69 -54.68 36.48
CA GLY A 2 46.51 -53.56 35.50
C GLY A 2 45.06 -53.13 35.48
N PHE A 3 44.79 -51.90 35.85
CA PHE A 3 43.47 -51.28 35.73
C PHE A 3 43.32 -50.72 34.36
N VAL A 4 42.45 -51.35 33.53
CA VAL A 4 42.03 -50.80 32.23
C VAL A 4 40.94 -49.77 32.47
N ARG A 5 41.23 -48.50 32.20
CA ARG A 5 40.22 -47.39 32.18
C ARG A 5 39.61 -47.31 30.80
N THR A 6 38.34 -47.68 30.72
CA THR A 6 37.52 -47.51 29.50
C THR A 6 37.11 -46.05 29.42
N LEU A 7 37.53 -45.35 28.38
CA LEU A 7 37.07 -43.99 28.02
C LEU A 7 35.80 -44.09 27.20
N ALA A 8 34.67 -43.64 27.76
CA ALA A 8 33.41 -43.50 27.03
C ALA A 8 33.40 -42.16 26.28
N LEU A 9 33.43 -42.22 24.94
CA LEU A 9 33.25 -41.04 24.08
C LEU A 9 31.76 -40.79 23.96
N ALA A 10 31.28 -39.69 24.52
CA ALA A 10 29.93 -39.19 24.30
C ALA A 10 29.88 -38.34 23.01
N LEU A 11 29.25 -38.87 21.97
CA LEU A 11 28.94 -38.10 20.73
C LEU A 11 27.74 -37.17 21.03
N SER A 12 28.00 -35.88 21.17
CA SER A 12 26.96 -34.87 21.22
C SER A 12 26.52 -34.51 19.80
N VAL A 13 25.34 -34.98 19.36
CA VAL A 13 24.72 -34.58 18.12
C VAL A 13 24.12 -33.19 18.33
N GLY A 14 24.81 -32.17 17.86
CA GLY A 14 24.31 -30.81 17.83
C GLY A 14 23.22 -30.67 16.77
N LEU A 15 21.96 -30.47 17.19
CA LEU A 15 20.84 -30.11 16.32
C LEU A 15 21.07 -28.68 15.84
N LEU A 16 21.53 -28.52 14.58
CA LEU A 16 21.59 -27.21 13.89
C LEU A 16 20.15 -26.78 13.58
N ALA A 17 19.59 -25.88 14.38
CA ALA A 17 18.36 -25.18 14.07
C ALA A 17 18.62 -24.25 12.88
N VAL A 18 18.17 -24.64 11.69
CA VAL A 18 18.16 -23.78 10.50
C VAL A 18 17.09 -22.72 10.76
N PRO A 19 17.41 -21.41 10.80
CA PRO A 19 16.39 -20.39 10.87
C PRO A 19 15.55 -20.46 9.58
N LEU A 20 14.25 -20.74 9.71
CA LEU A 20 13.31 -20.52 8.63
C LEU A 20 13.37 -19.02 8.31
N ALA A 21 14.01 -18.66 7.21
CA ALA A 21 13.89 -17.35 6.62
C ALA A 21 12.40 -17.15 6.30
N THR A 22 11.70 -16.34 7.10
CA THR A 22 10.38 -15.87 6.77
C THR A 22 10.52 -15.10 5.47
N ALA A 23 10.01 -15.68 4.37
CA ALA A 23 9.87 -14.97 3.11
C ALA A 23 9.17 -13.64 3.43
N ALA A 24 9.80 -12.52 3.04
CA ALA A 24 9.20 -11.20 3.18
C ALA A 24 7.91 -11.18 2.33
N GLY A 25 6.81 -11.60 2.96
CA GLY A 25 5.52 -11.74 2.31
C GLY A 25 4.97 -10.37 1.94
N ASN A 26 4.28 -10.30 0.82
CA ASN A 26 3.46 -9.14 0.47
C ASN A 26 2.47 -8.84 1.61
N ASP A 27 2.09 -7.57 1.77
CA ASP A 27 1.06 -7.20 2.73
C ASP A 27 -0.23 -7.99 2.45
N SER A 28 -0.95 -8.40 3.50
CA SER A 28 -2.25 -9.04 3.31
C SER A 28 -3.22 -8.07 2.62
N PRO A 29 -4.20 -8.56 1.83
CA PRO A 29 -5.20 -7.70 1.19
C PRO A 29 -5.89 -6.75 2.17
N THR A 30 -6.12 -7.18 3.41
CA THR A 30 -6.70 -6.35 4.48
C THR A 30 -5.74 -5.24 4.92
N ALA A 31 -4.46 -5.54 5.08
CA ALA A 31 -3.44 -4.54 5.42
C ALA A 31 -3.29 -3.50 4.31
N THR A 32 -3.22 -3.94 3.05
CA THR A 32 -3.17 -3.07 1.87
C THR A 32 -4.38 -2.13 1.81
N LYS A 33 -5.61 -2.65 1.96
CA LYS A 33 -6.83 -1.84 2.00
C LYS A 33 -6.81 -0.81 3.13
N ARG A 34 -6.26 -1.17 4.30
CA ARG A 34 -6.14 -0.27 5.44
C ARG A 34 -5.24 0.93 5.13
N VAL A 35 -4.09 0.71 4.47
CA VAL A 35 -3.17 1.77 4.06
C VAL A 35 -3.86 2.75 3.11
N VAL A 36 -4.54 2.24 2.07
CA VAL A 36 -5.25 3.07 1.08
C VAL A 36 -6.40 3.87 1.72
N ARG A 37 -7.16 3.26 2.64
CA ARG A 37 -8.21 3.96 3.39
C ARG A 37 -7.64 5.03 4.31
N ALA A 38 -6.54 4.75 5.00
CA ALA A 38 -5.86 5.73 5.85
C ALA A 38 -5.40 6.94 5.04
N TRP A 39 -4.80 6.72 3.87
CA TRP A 39 -4.41 7.78 2.95
C TRP A 39 -5.62 8.66 2.55
N SER A 40 -6.70 8.05 2.06
CA SER A 40 -7.91 8.78 1.66
C SER A 40 -8.53 9.57 2.82
N SER A 41 -8.58 8.98 4.02
CA SER A 41 -9.10 9.64 5.22
C SER A 41 -8.29 10.88 5.60
N ARG A 42 -6.95 10.79 5.56
CA ARG A 42 -6.06 11.91 5.85
C ARG A 42 -6.20 13.04 4.83
N LEU A 43 -6.28 12.70 3.53
CA LEU A 43 -6.54 13.72 2.49
C LEU A 43 -7.87 14.43 2.69
N ASN A 44 -8.94 13.70 2.99
CA ASN A 44 -10.25 14.27 3.24
C ASN A 44 -10.28 15.15 4.52
N ALA A 45 -9.41 14.86 5.48
CA ALA A 45 -9.18 15.69 6.66
C ALA A 45 -8.25 16.89 6.41
N TYR A 46 -7.69 17.01 5.18
CA TYR A 46 -6.66 17.99 4.81
C TYR A 46 -5.32 17.78 5.55
N ASP A 47 -5.09 16.59 6.08
CA ASP A 47 -3.83 16.17 6.69
C ASP A 47 -2.87 15.67 5.59
N ASN A 48 -2.38 16.59 4.75
CA ASN A 48 -1.50 16.26 3.64
C ASN A 48 -0.14 15.72 4.10
N ALA A 49 0.35 16.18 5.25
CA ALA A 49 1.60 15.71 5.83
C ALA A 49 1.45 14.27 6.34
N GLY A 50 0.39 13.98 7.07
CA GLY A 50 0.08 12.62 7.52
C GLY A 50 -0.20 11.65 6.38
N ALA A 51 -0.88 12.10 5.31
CA ALA A 51 -1.06 11.30 4.10
C ALA A 51 0.29 10.97 3.44
N ALA A 52 1.24 11.93 3.39
CA ALA A 52 2.57 11.73 2.83
C ALA A 52 3.40 10.70 3.62
N GLN A 53 3.19 10.59 4.93
CA GLN A 53 3.87 9.59 5.77
C GLN A 53 3.51 8.14 5.42
N LEU A 54 2.41 7.92 4.70
CA LEU A 54 2.01 6.58 4.24
C LEU A 54 2.79 6.12 2.99
N PHE A 55 3.55 7.01 2.36
CA PHE A 55 4.39 6.66 1.22
C PHE A 55 5.80 6.23 1.62
N ALA A 56 6.37 5.37 0.78
CA ALA A 56 7.81 5.14 0.76
C ALA A 56 8.54 6.36 0.16
N HIS A 57 9.83 6.45 0.39
CA HIS A 57 10.68 7.45 -0.22
C HIS A 57 11.85 6.75 -0.94
N PRO A 58 11.98 6.93 -2.27
CA PRO A 58 11.10 7.69 -3.17
C PRO A 58 9.78 6.98 -3.47
N ALA A 59 8.79 7.74 -3.96
CA ALA A 59 7.54 7.21 -4.48
C ALA A 59 7.24 7.75 -5.89
N VAL A 60 6.50 6.99 -6.67
CA VAL A 60 6.14 7.34 -8.06
C VAL A 60 4.66 7.72 -8.13
N PHE A 61 4.38 8.83 -8.80
CA PHE A 61 3.04 9.33 -9.06
C PHE A 61 2.81 9.47 -10.56
N VAL A 62 1.71 8.94 -11.07
CA VAL A 62 1.34 9.07 -12.48
C VAL A 62 -0.06 9.67 -12.57
N GLN A 63 -0.16 10.82 -13.23
CA GLN A 63 -1.43 11.53 -13.42
C GLN A 63 -1.42 12.24 -14.78
N GLY A 64 -2.53 12.12 -15.52
CA GLY A 64 -2.66 12.78 -16.81
C GLY A 64 -1.58 12.43 -17.83
N GLY A 65 -1.05 11.20 -17.77
CA GLY A 65 0.03 10.75 -18.66
C GLY A 65 1.45 11.19 -18.22
N SER A 66 1.57 12.00 -17.17
CA SER A 66 2.86 12.45 -16.62
C SER A 66 3.25 11.63 -15.41
N ALA A 67 4.54 11.25 -15.33
CA ALA A 67 5.11 10.54 -14.20
C ALA A 67 6.03 11.48 -13.40
N LEU A 68 5.86 11.48 -12.08
CA LEU A 68 6.69 12.22 -11.14
C LEU A 68 7.30 11.23 -10.16
N ARG A 69 8.59 11.39 -9.87
CA ARG A 69 9.27 10.70 -8.78
C ARG A 69 9.51 11.71 -7.66
N LEU A 70 8.90 11.47 -6.51
CA LEU A 70 8.99 12.36 -5.35
C LEU A 70 9.88 11.70 -4.29
N GLU A 71 10.92 12.42 -3.88
CA GLU A 71 12.00 11.89 -3.06
C GLU A 71 11.75 12.08 -1.56
N THR A 72 10.85 13.01 -1.18
CA THR A 72 10.64 13.38 0.22
C THR A 72 9.17 13.49 0.59
N SER A 73 8.85 13.31 1.88
CA SER A 73 7.50 13.56 2.41
C SER A 73 7.01 14.98 2.12
N ALA A 74 7.89 15.97 2.13
CA ALA A 74 7.52 17.37 1.86
C ALA A 74 7.03 17.54 0.41
N GLN A 75 7.72 16.93 -0.56
CA GLN A 75 7.31 16.94 -1.97
C GLN A 75 5.97 16.21 -2.16
N ILE A 76 5.77 15.07 -1.50
CA ILE A 76 4.53 14.31 -1.55
C ILE A 76 3.37 15.11 -0.93
N ALA A 77 3.60 15.75 0.22
CA ALA A 77 2.59 16.61 0.85
C ALA A 77 2.23 17.83 -0.03
N LEU A 78 3.19 18.39 -0.75
CA LEU A 78 2.93 19.45 -1.71
C LEU A 78 2.07 18.95 -2.88
N TRP A 79 2.40 17.78 -3.44
CA TRP A 79 1.61 17.16 -4.49
C TRP A 79 0.15 16.90 -4.04
N HIS A 80 -0.06 16.41 -2.81
CA HIS A 80 -1.40 16.24 -2.25
C HIS A 80 -2.20 17.55 -2.20
N ARG A 81 -1.54 18.67 -1.88
CA ARG A 81 -2.20 20.00 -1.88
C ARG A 81 -2.66 20.44 -3.26
N LEU A 82 -2.08 19.91 -4.33
CA LEU A 82 -2.43 20.23 -5.71
C LEU A 82 -3.57 19.36 -6.26
N LEU A 83 -3.97 18.29 -5.56
CA LEU A 83 -5.10 17.46 -5.97
C LEU A 83 -6.39 18.32 -5.98
N PRO A 84 -7.14 18.36 -7.10
CA PRO A 84 -8.27 19.28 -7.24
C PRO A 84 -9.47 18.90 -6.39
N CYS A 85 -9.65 17.61 -6.08
CA CYS A 85 -10.82 17.08 -5.40
C CYS A 85 -10.45 16.26 -4.15
N ALA A 86 -11.34 16.27 -3.16
CA ALA A 86 -11.44 15.19 -2.18
C ALA A 86 -12.17 13.99 -2.82
N GLY A 87 -12.16 12.84 -2.16
CA GLY A 87 -12.86 11.68 -2.69
C GLY A 87 -13.19 10.65 -1.62
N ARG A 88 -14.43 10.14 -1.68
CA ARG A 88 -14.82 9.02 -0.83
C ARG A 88 -14.65 7.72 -1.60
N ILE A 89 -13.95 6.75 -1.02
CA ILE A 89 -13.77 5.42 -1.61
C ILE A 89 -15.12 4.71 -1.71
N VAL A 90 -15.46 4.23 -2.90
CA VAL A 90 -16.65 3.43 -3.19
C VAL A 90 -16.32 1.95 -3.34
N SER A 91 -15.11 1.62 -3.78
CA SER A 91 -14.62 0.23 -3.81
C SER A 91 -13.09 0.19 -3.73
N ILE A 92 -12.55 -0.92 -3.21
CA ILE A 92 -11.13 -1.27 -3.28
C ILE A 92 -11.03 -2.75 -3.59
N THR A 93 -10.35 -3.09 -4.68
CA THR A 93 -9.90 -4.45 -5.01
C THR A 93 -8.40 -4.56 -4.78
N VAL A 94 -7.91 -5.75 -4.40
CA VAL A 94 -6.47 -5.98 -4.17
C VAL A 94 -6.05 -7.24 -4.90
N GLU A 95 -4.99 -7.13 -5.68
CA GLU A 95 -4.34 -8.22 -6.41
C GLU A 95 -2.84 -8.14 -6.16
N GLY A 96 -2.32 -9.05 -5.34
CA GLY A 96 -0.92 -9.01 -4.91
C GLY A 96 -0.58 -7.70 -4.16
N GLU A 97 0.40 -6.95 -4.66
CA GLU A 97 0.82 -5.65 -4.11
C GLU A 97 -0.02 -4.47 -4.61
N LEU A 98 -0.94 -4.70 -5.55
CA LEU A 98 -1.71 -3.65 -6.21
C LEU A 98 -3.11 -3.53 -5.60
N ALA A 99 -3.47 -2.32 -5.21
CA ALA A 99 -4.82 -1.99 -4.80
C ALA A 99 -5.44 -0.99 -5.78
N THR A 100 -6.53 -1.35 -6.43
CA THR A 100 -7.31 -0.43 -7.26
C THR A 100 -8.43 0.14 -6.42
N ALA A 101 -8.42 1.45 -6.20
CA ALA A 101 -9.47 2.16 -5.49
C ALA A 101 -10.29 3.03 -6.45
N VAL A 102 -11.61 2.94 -6.35
CA VAL A 102 -12.55 3.82 -7.06
C VAL A 102 -13.09 4.82 -6.05
N PHE A 103 -13.10 6.08 -6.42
CA PHE A 103 -13.54 7.20 -5.61
C PHE A 103 -14.76 7.86 -6.23
N ARG A 104 -15.66 8.39 -5.40
CA ARG A 104 -16.62 9.41 -5.79
C ARG A 104 -16.05 10.76 -5.39
N LEU A 105 -15.79 11.62 -6.35
CA LEU A 105 -15.18 12.92 -6.15
C LEU A 105 -16.14 13.87 -5.42
N ALA A 106 -15.57 14.75 -4.60
CA ALA A 106 -16.29 15.73 -3.81
C ALA A 106 -15.44 16.98 -3.59
N ASN A 107 -16.09 18.07 -3.17
CA ASN A 107 -15.36 19.25 -2.71
C ASN A 107 -14.45 18.89 -1.53
N GLY A 108 -13.25 19.42 -1.53
CA GLY A 108 -12.37 19.36 -0.38
C GLY A 108 -12.70 20.47 0.63
N ARG A 109 -12.10 20.37 1.82
CA ARG A 109 -12.32 21.36 2.91
C ARG A 109 -11.98 22.80 2.49
N HIS A 110 -10.96 22.98 1.67
CA HIS A 110 -10.44 24.30 1.26
C HIS A 110 -10.39 24.49 -0.25
N ARG A 111 -11.00 23.60 -1.03
CA ARG A 111 -10.96 23.63 -2.49
C ARG A 111 -12.26 23.10 -3.08
N ARG A 112 -12.76 23.78 -4.11
CA ARG A 112 -13.84 23.26 -4.93
C ARG A 112 -13.31 22.22 -5.90
N CYS A 113 -13.99 21.09 -5.99
CA CYS A 113 -13.73 20.07 -6.98
C CYS A 113 -14.27 20.53 -8.34
N ASP A 114 -13.53 20.29 -9.40
CA ASP A 114 -13.93 20.57 -10.78
C ASP A 114 -14.92 19.54 -11.35
N ALA A 115 -15.00 18.35 -10.73
CA ALA A 115 -15.87 17.26 -11.18
C ALA A 115 -16.60 16.56 -10.00
N PRO A 116 -17.36 17.29 -9.16
CA PRO A 116 -18.01 16.70 -7.98
C PRO A 116 -19.05 15.66 -8.40
N GLY A 117 -19.10 14.55 -7.69
CA GLY A 117 -20.01 13.43 -7.97
C GLY A 117 -19.50 12.44 -9.00
N GLN A 118 -18.53 12.80 -9.83
CA GLN A 118 -17.92 11.88 -10.78
C GLN A 118 -17.08 10.82 -10.10
N LYS A 119 -16.82 9.72 -10.80
CA LYS A 119 -15.91 8.67 -10.35
C LYS A 119 -14.52 8.92 -10.90
N ALA A 120 -13.52 8.60 -10.09
CA ALA A 120 -12.12 8.51 -10.47
C ALA A 120 -11.55 7.21 -9.90
N ALA A 121 -10.46 6.72 -10.49
CA ALA A 121 -9.79 5.53 -9.99
C ALA A 121 -8.28 5.72 -9.95
N ALA A 122 -7.65 5.06 -8.98
CA ALA A 122 -6.21 4.99 -8.89
C ALA A 122 -5.75 3.59 -8.44
N VAL A 123 -4.61 3.17 -8.96
CA VAL A 123 -3.88 1.99 -8.51
C VAL A 123 -2.79 2.44 -7.55
N PHE A 124 -2.74 1.76 -6.41
CA PHE A 124 -1.70 1.92 -5.40
C PHE A 124 -0.85 0.68 -5.37
N ARG A 125 0.46 0.81 -5.48
CA ARG A 125 1.37 -0.26 -5.17
C ARG A 125 1.77 -0.14 -3.70
N VAL A 126 1.42 -1.15 -2.90
CA VAL A 126 1.69 -1.15 -1.44
C VAL A 126 2.61 -2.30 -1.10
N ARG A 127 3.64 -2.03 -0.31
CA ARG A 127 4.58 -3.02 0.21
C ARG A 127 5.07 -2.60 1.59
N HIS A 128 5.10 -3.53 2.52
CA HIS A 128 5.52 -3.30 3.92
C HIS A 128 4.80 -2.10 4.58
N GLY A 129 3.48 -2.00 4.34
CA GLY A 129 2.65 -0.93 4.89
C GLY A 129 2.89 0.46 4.30
N LYS A 130 3.66 0.57 3.20
CA LYS A 130 3.96 1.83 2.52
C LYS A 130 3.49 1.82 1.06
N ILE A 131 3.02 2.96 0.59
CA ILE A 131 2.65 3.18 -0.81
C ILE A 131 3.92 3.53 -1.59
N LEU A 132 4.29 2.72 -2.56
CA LEU A 132 5.44 2.94 -3.43
C LEU A 132 5.06 3.71 -4.71
N ALA A 133 3.82 3.53 -5.16
CA ALA A 133 3.33 4.21 -6.34
C ALA A 133 1.83 4.52 -6.21
N TRP A 134 1.43 5.63 -6.81
CA TRP A 134 0.07 6.06 -7.04
C TRP A 134 -0.11 6.35 -8.53
N VAL A 135 -1.04 5.68 -9.18
CA VAL A 135 -1.26 5.79 -10.62
C VAL A 135 -2.74 6.04 -10.89
N GLN A 136 -3.05 7.21 -11.46
CA GLN A 136 -4.40 7.47 -11.95
C GLN A 136 -4.71 6.56 -13.13
N VAL A 137 -5.85 5.90 -13.10
CA VAL A 137 -6.30 4.99 -14.15
C VAL A 137 -7.75 5.30 -14.56
N PRO A 138 -8.19 4.86 -15.74
CA PRO A 138 -9.62 4.87 -16.08
C PRO A 138 -10.43 4.11 -15.03
N VAL A 139 -11.66 4.56 -14.77
CA VAL A 139 -12.56 3.85 -13.86
C VAL A 139 -12.86 2.47 -14.44
N PRO A 140 -12.56 1.38 -13.72
CA PRO A 140 -12.86 0.04 -14.21
C PRO A 140 -14.37 -0.15 -14.33
N PRO A 141 -14.82 -0.97 -15.29
CA PRO A 141 -16.24 -1.31 -15.40
C PRO A 141 -16.72 -1.96 -14.10
N PRO A 142 -18.02 -1.84 -13.77
CA PRO A 142 -18.58 -2.57 -12.64
C PRO A 142 -18.36 -4.06 -12.84
N ALA A 143 -18.04 -4.77 -11.74
CA ALA A 143 -17.92 -6.24 -11.79
C ALA A 143 -19.21 -6.79 -12.39
N SER A 144 -19.09 -7.58 -13.47
CA SER A 144 -20.23 -8.27 -14.06
C SER A 144 -20.84 -9.15 -12.98
N SER A 145 -22.08 -8.91 -12.62
CA SER A 145 -22.86 -9.87 -11.86
C SER A 145 -22.98 -11.10 -12.77
N GLY A 146 -22.21 -12.15 -12.49
CA GLY A 146 -22.33 -13.40 -13.22
C GLY A 146 -23.78 -13.87 -13.18
N PRO A 147 -24.23 -14.62 -14.18
CA PRO A 147 -25.59 -15.16 -14.18
C PRO A 147 -25.79 -15.98 -12.91
N THR A 148 -26.80 -15.61 -12.13
CA THR A 148 -27.32 -16.44 -11.03
C THR A 148 -27.90 -17.70 -11.71
N ALA A 149 -27.21 -18.82 -11.59
CA ALA A 149 -27.72 -20.15 -12.00
C ALA A 149 -28.74 -20.64 -11.00
#